data_80b570179f5dbf4b6836b302fa6e6f16
#
_entry.id   80b570179f5dbf4b6836b302fa6e6f16
#
_cell.length_a   1.000
_cell.length_b   1.000
_cell.length_c   1.000
_cell.angle_alpha   90.00
_cell.angle_beta   90.00
_cell.angle_gamma   90.00
#
_symmetry.space_group_name_H-M   'P 1'
#
loop_
_entity.id
_entity.type
_entity.pdbx_description
1 polymer ?
#
loop_
_entity_poly.entity_id
_entity_poly.type
_entity_poly.pdbx_seq_one_letter_code
_entity_poly.pdbx_strand_id
1 'polypeptide(L)'
;MERVFYHVCSEGLEKNLIFRNRKEFIMGMNYVAICAYKYNVKILCFCLMGNHFHFVISGSFEECWKFANEYKRLCGMMVKRQQGTEGLMRRVEIQIKRIDSRTYLENAIAYILRNPIVAGYRLMPHQYEWGSGDAYFRNDYTPAGRRLDTFSSRELASKILMSKAKLPDYYTVDDKLMISPLWYIDYKTVEELFGHPSRLLGLLSAKREAEFEVFLGIADRYTPDMEELKASVKELLTVEFGVLAISQLNLEQKIRLCSLMHRNFNASRKQISIVTRLNMETINKII
;
A
#
# COMPACT_ATOMS: atom_id res chain seq x y z
N MET A 1 1.68 -30.16 1.77
CA MET A 1 0.86 -29.40 0.82
C MET A 1 1.72 -28.29 0.23
N GLU A 2 1.69 -28.15 -1.09
CA GLU A 2 2.37 -27.07 -1.78
C GLU A 2 1.76 -25.72 -1.35
N ARG A 3 2.61 -24.74 -0.98
CA ARG A 3 2.15 -23.42 -0.54
C ARG A 3 1.62 -22.64 -1.75
N VAL A 4 0.37 -22.26 -1.72
CA VAL A 4 -0.23 -21.41 -2.77
C VAL A 4 -0.17 -19.96 -2.30
N PHE A 5 0.27 -19.08 -3.20
CA PHE A 5 0.42 -17.66 -2.95
C PHE A 5 -0.59 -16.85 -3.78
N TYR A 6 -1.04 -15.76 -3.20
CA TYR A 6 -1.97 -14.84 -3.86
C TYR A 6 -1.50 -13.41 -3.71
N HIS A 7 -1.58 -12.66 -4.80
CA HIS A 7 -1.50 -11.21 -4.78
C HIS A 7 -2.92 -10.68 -4.59
N VAL A 8 -3.11 -9.90 -3.54
CA VAL A 8 -4.38 -9.23 -3.22
C VAL A 8 -4.15 -7.73 -3.28
N CYS A 9 -4.99 -7.04 -4.02
CA CYS A 9 -4.96 -5.58 -4.05
C CYS A 9 -6.37 -5.01 -4.05
N SER A 10 -6.49 -3.79 -3.53
CA SER A 10 -7.67 -2.96 -3.74
C SER A 10 -7.41 -2.01 -4.89
N GLU A 11 -8.45 -1.68 -5.64
CA GLU A 11 -8.39 -0.53 -6.53
C GLU A 11 -8.12 0.75 -5.75
N GLY A 12 -7.32 1.63 -6.32
CA GLY A 12 -7.03 2.93 -5.73
C GLY A 12 -8.24 3.84 -5.78
N LEU A 13 -8.55 4.49 -4.68
CA LEU A 13 -9.57 5.53 -4.64
C LEU A 13 -8.98 6.83 -5.20
N GLU A 14 -9.60 7.39 -6.22
CA GLU A 14 -9.09 8.58 -6.90
C GLU A 14 -9.11 9.84 -6.03
N LYS A 15 -10.24 10.09 -5.37
CA LYS A 15 -10.49 11.33 -4.61
C LYS A 15 -10.64 11.12 -3.11
N ASN A 16 -10.57 9.87 -2.65
CA ASN A 16 -10.82 9.54 -1.25
C ASN A 16 -9.65 8.74 -0.68
N LEU A 17 -9.46 8.88 0.62
CA LEU A 17 -8.44 8.14 1.34
C LEU A 17 -9.09 7.11 2.27
N ILE A 18 -8.53 5.91 2.27
CA ILE A 18 -8.82 4.87 3.26
C ILE A 18 -8.16 5.28 4.59
N PHE A 19 -6.89 5.72 4.51
CA PHE A 19 -6.11 6.13 5.66
C PHE A 19 -5.67 7.58 5.49
N ARG A 20 -6.20 8.50 6.31
CA ARG A 20 -5.92 9.96 6.25
C ARG A 20 -4.85 10.41 7.22
N ASN A 21 -4.65 9.67 8.30
CA ASN A 21 -3.77 10.06 9.39
C ASN A 21 -3.14 8.83 10.06
N ARG A 22 -2.13 9.09 10.90
CA ARG A 22 -1.38 8.04 11.59
C ARG A 22 -2.27 7.05 12.37
N LYS A 23 -3.31 7.53 13.05
CA LYS A 23 -4.22 6.69 13.83
C LYS A 23 -4.95 5.68 12.94
N GLU A 24 -5.43 6.11 11.78
CA GLU A 24 -6.12 5.25 10.82
C GLU A 24 -5.17 4.21 10.21
N PHE A 25 -3.92 4.58 9.94
CA PHE A 25 -2.89 3.63 9.52
C PHE A 25 -2.59 2.58 10.60
N ILE A 26 -2.43 2.98 11.87
CA ILE A 26 -2.25 2.03 12.99
C ILE A 26 -3.43 1.05 13.06
N MET A 27 -4.66 1.55 12.93
CA MET A 27 -5.85 0.68 12.86
C MET A 27 -5.76 -0.29 11.67
N GLY A 28 -5.37 0.20 10.50
CA GLY A 28 -5.13 -0.63 9.31
C GLY A 28 -4.11 -1.74 9.55
N MET A 29 -2.96 -1.41 10.15
CA MET A 29 -1.93 -2.37 10.53
C MET A 29 -2.46 -3.44 11.51
N ASN A 30 -3.19 -3.02 12.54
CA ASN A 30 -3.78 -3.93 13.52
C ASN A 30 -4.86 -4.83 12.88
N TYR A 31 -5.58 -4.34 11.88
CA TYR A 31 -6.54 -5.14 11.11
C TYR A 31 -5.85 -6.22 10.26
N VAL A 32 -4.63 -5.97 9.75
CA VAL A 32 -3.84 -7.02 9.08
C VAL A 32 -3.59 -8.18 10.05
N ALA A 33 -3.11 -7.89 11.27
CA ALA A 33 -2.88 -8.91 12.30
C ALA A 33 -4.16 -9.69 12.63
N ILE A 34 -5.28 -8.99 12.82
CA ILE A 34 -6.59 -9.61 13.12
C ILE A 34 -7.01 -10.56 12.00
N CYS A 35 -6.97 -10.11 10.76
CA CYS A 35 -7.41 -10.91 9.62
C CYS A 35 -6.48 -12.10 9.36
N ALA A 36 -5.17 -11.90 9.47
CA ALA A 36 -4.18 -12.96 9.30
C ALA A 36 -4.40 -14.08 10.33
N TYR A 37 -4.54 -13.74 11.60
CA TYR A 37 -4.81 -14.71 12.66
C TYR A 37 -6.17 -15.39 12.51
N LYS A 38 -7.23 -14.62 12.29
CA LYS A 38 -8.61 -15.12 12.19
C LYS A 38 -8.81 -16.14 11.09
N TYR A 39 -8.15 -15.96 9.95
CA TYR A 39 -8.31 -16.79 8.77
C TYR A 39 -7.11 -17.70 8.48
N ASN A 40 -6.17 -17.78 9.42
CA ASN A 40 -4.96 -18.61 9.29
C ASN A 40 -4.17 -18.34 8.00
N VAL A 41 -4.13 -17.07 7.59
CA VAL A 41 -3.41 -16.63 6.39
C VAL A 41 -2.02 -16.15 6.80
N LYS A 42 -0.99 -16.59 6.08
CA LYS A 42 0.37 -16.09 6.24
C LYS A 42 0.59 -14.88 5.35
N ILE A 43 1.07 -13.80 5.92
CA ILE A 43 1.41 -12.59 5.18
C ILE A 43 2.88 -12.65 4.79
N LEU A 44 3.18 -12.64 3.49
CA LEU A 44 4.55 -12.55 3.02
C LEU A 44 4.99 -11.08 2.90
N CYS A 45 4.14 -10.28 2.28
CA CYS A 45 4.43 -8.87 2.02
C CYS A 45 3.14 -8.06 2.01
N PHE A 46 3.21 -6.81 2.44
CA PHE A 46 2.11 -5.86 2.26
C PHE A 46 2.59 -4.41 2.27
N CYS A 47 1.73 -3.54 1.73
CA CYS A 47 1.87 -2.09 1.81
C CYS A 47 0.47 -1.46 1.90
N LEU A 48 0.27 -0.61 2.89
CA LEU A 48 -0.93 0.22 3.06
C LEU A 48 -0.60 1.62 2.56
N MET A 49 -1.26 2.03 1.47
CA MET A 49 -1.17 3.40 0.95
C MET A 49 -2.41 4.18 1.39
N GLY A 50 -2.36 5.50 1.32
CA GLY A 50 -3.49 6.34 1.74
C GLY A 50 -4.81 5.96 1.06
N ASN A 51 -4.79 5.55 -0.20
CA ASN A 51 -5.98 5.30 -1.02
C ASN A 51 -6.14 3.85 -1.50
N HIS A 52 -5.19 2.96 -1.23
CA HIS A 52 -5.23 1.54 -1.62
C HIS A 52 -4.32 0.69 -0.74
N PHE A 53 -4.38 -0.62 -0.90
CA PHE A 53 -3.50 -1.56 -0.22
C PHE A 53 -3.17 -2.76 -1.10
N HIS A 54 -2.00 -3.35 -0.83
CA HIS A 54 -1.51 -4.56 -1.48
C HIS A 54 -1.04 -5.57 -0.46
N PHE A 55 -1.25 -6.87 -0.77
CA PHE A 55 -0.74 -7.99 0.01
C PHE A 55 -0.20 -9.08 -0.92
N VAL A 56 0.85 -9.77 -0.49
CA VAL A 56 1.16 -11.14 -0.90
C VAL A 56 0.90 -12.03 0.29
N ILE A 57 0.00 -12.98 0.12
CA ILE A 57 -0.47 -13.86 1.18
C ILE A 57 -0.45 -15.32 0.75
N SER A 58 -0.37 -16.23 1.73
CA SER A 58 -0.41 -17.67 1.50
C SER A 58 -1.49 -18.34 2.35
N GLY A 59 -2.25 -19.21 1.71
CA GLY A 59 -3.34 -19.98 2.29
C GLY A 59 -4.16 -20.68 1.20
N SER A 60 -5.28 -21.28 1.53
CA SER A 60 -6.28 -21.69 0.55
C SER A 60 -6.93 -20.45 -0.08
N PHE A 61 -7.52 -20.60 -1.26
CA PHE A 61 -8.24 -19.49 -1.91
C PHE A 61 -9.36 -18.94 -1.00
N GLU A 62 -10.08 -19.84 -0.33
CA GLU A 62 -11.19 -19.46 0.56
C GLU A 62 -10.70 -18.62 1.77
N GLU A 63 -9.60 -19.04 2.40
CA GLU A 63 -8.99 -18.29 3.51
C GLU A 63 -8.50 -16.91 3.07
N CYS A 64 -7.82 -16.86 1.94
CA CYS A 64 -7.32 -15.61 1.36
C CYS A 64 -8.46 -14.67 0.94
N TRP A 65 -9.54 -15.21 0.38
CA TRP A 65 -10.74 -14.45 0.03
C TRP A 65 -11.45 -13.89 1.28
N LYS A 66 -11.60 -14.70 2.31
CA LYS A 66 -12.17 -14.28 3.60
C LYS A 66 -11.31 -13.20 4.27
N PHE A 67 -9.97 -13.38 4.27
CA PHE A 67 -9.03 -12.37 4.73
C PHE A 67 -9.26 -11.03 4.06
N ALA A 68 -9.24 -11.01 2.73
CA ALA A 68 -9.34 -9.77 1.94
C ALA A 68 -10.67 -9.04 2.16
N ASN A 69 -11.79 -9.78 2.17
CA ASN A 69 -13.11 -9.19 2.39
C ASN A 69 -13.32 -8.69 3.83
N GLU A 70 -12.80 -9.42 4.82
CA GLU A 70 -12.86 -8.97 6.21
C GLU A 70 -11.99 -7.73 6.43
N TYR A 71 -10.78 -7.69 5.84
CA TYR A 71 -9.93 -6.52 5.90
C TYR A 71 -10.63 -5.29 5.29
N LYS A 72 -11.21 -5.44 4.09
CA LYS A 72 -12.04 -4.41 3.46
C LYS A 72 -13.19 -3.96 4.36
N ARG A 73 -13.90 -4.90 5.00
CA ARG A 73 -15.02 -4.62 5.90
C ARG A 73 -14.58 -3.82 7.13
N LEU A 74 -13.46 -4.20 7.75
CA LEU A 74 -12.89 -3.48 8.91
C LEU A 74 -12.44 -2.07 8.53
N CYS A 75 -11.78 -1.90 7.38
CA CYS A 75 -11.45 -0.59 6.84
C CYS A 75 -12.71 0.25 6.59
N GLY A 76 -13.77 -0.34 6.07
CA GLY A 76 -15.07 0.34 5.88
C GLY A 76 -15.70 0.82 7.18
N MET A 77 -15.63 0.01 8.23
CA MET A 77 -16.09 0.40 9.56
C MET A 77 -15.25 1.53 10.16
N MET A 78 -13.93 1.48 9.95
CA MET A 78 -13.01 2.54 10.37
C MET A 78 -13.33 3.86 9.65
N VAL A 79 -13.44 3.83 8.32
CA VAL A 79 -13.77 5.01 7.51
C VAL A 79 -15.09 5.63 7.96
N LYS A 80 -16.14 4.81 8.15
CA LYS A 80 -17.42 5.30 8.68
C LYS A 80 -17.25 5.97 10.06
N ARG A 81 -16.53 5.32 10.98
CA ARG A 81 -16.36 5.80 12.37
C ARG A 81 -15.47 7.03 12.48
N GLN A 82 -14.33 7.06 11.77
CA GLN A 82 -13.32 8.13 11.91
C GLN A 82 -13.56 9.28 10.94
N GLN A 83 -14.11 9.02 9.77
CA GLN A 83 -14.24 9.99 8.70
C GLN A 83 -15.70 10.40 8.41
N GLY A 84 -16.67 9.72 9.01
CA GLY A 84 -18.09 9.96 8.77
C GLY A 84 -18.56 9.55 7.36
N THR A 85 -17.72 8.91 6.55
CA THR A 85 -18.03 8.56 5.16
C THR A 85 -18.60 7.14 5.10
N GLU A 86 -19.87 7.02 4.73
CA GLU A 86 -20.49 5.72 4.53
C GLU A 86 -20.29 5.20 3.11
N GLY A 87 -20.17 3.88 2.99
CA GLY A 87 -20.19 3.19 1.71
C GLY A 87 -18.93 3.34 0.86
N LEU A 88 -17.92 4.12 1.31
CA LEU A 88 -16.68 4.30 0.54
C LEU A 88 -16.07 2.94 0.15
N MET A 89 -15.85 2.08 1.14
CA MET A 89 -15.24 0.76 0.89
C MET A 89 -16.16 -0.22 0.15
N ARG A 90 -17.47 0.02 0.02
CA ARG A 90 -18.34 -0.83 -0.80
C ARG A 90 -18.00 -0.73 -2.29
N ARG A 91 -17.54 0.44 -2.74
CA ARG A 91 -17.17 0.71 -4.13
C ARG A 91 -15.75 0.23 -4.49
N VAL A 92 -14.92 -0.08 -3.49
CA VAL A 92 -13.57 -0.59 -3.71
C VAL A 92 -13.65 -2.06 -4.11
N GLU A 93 -13.16 -2.39 -5.28
CA GLU A 93 -13.02 -3.78 -5.71
C GLU A 93 -11.74 -4.40 -5.14
N ILE A 94 -11.84 -5.67 -4.79
CA ILE A 94 -10.70 -6.47 -4.33
C ILE A 94 -10.35 -7.45 -5.43
N GLN A 95 -9.14 -7.37 -5.91
CA GLN A 95 -8.59 -8.34 -6.84
C GLN A 95 -7.76 -9.36 -6.07
N ILE A 96 -7.95 -10.65 -6.38
CA ILE A 96 -7.17 -11.75 -5.81
C ILE A 96 -6.65 -12.57 -6.97
N LYS A 97 -5.34 -12.53 -7.19
CA LYS A 97 -4.68 -13.23 -8.30
C LYS A 97 -3.72 -14.29 -7.75
N ARG A 98 -3.86 -15.52 -8.23
CA ARG A 98 -2.93 -16.61 -7.89
C ARG A 98 -1.54 -16.29 -8.45
N ILE A 99 -0.53 -16.52 -7.66
CA ILE A 99 0.87 -16.44 -8.03
C ILE A 99 1.33 -17.86 -8.38
N ASP A 100 1.71 -18.08 -9.62
CA ASP A 100 1.99 -19.40 -10.21
C ASP A 100 3.48 -19.66 -10.46
N SER A 101 4.34 -18.66 -10.23
CA SER A 101 5.78 -18.81 -10.44
C SER A 101 6.61 -18.07 -9.40
N ARG A 102 7.83 -18.55 -9.18
CA ARG A 102 8.82 -17.90 -8.31
C ARG A 102 9.12 -16.48 -8.78
N THR A 103 9.30 -16.30 -10.08
CA THR A 103 9.57 -14.97 -10.66
C THR A 103 8.42 -14.01 -10.40
N TYR A 104 7.17 -14.48 -10.53
CA TYR A 104 6.01 -13.66 -10.20
C TYR A 104 6.01 -13.28 -8.71
N LEU A 105 6.31 -14.22 -7.82
CA LEU A 105 6.34 -13.96 -6.38
C LEU A 105 7.39 -12.91 -6.01
N GLU A 106 8.62 -13.04 -6.53
CA GLU A 106 9.71 -12.09 -6.32
C GLU A 106 9.34 -10.68 -6.84
N ASN A 107 8.76 -10.60 -8.02
CA ASN A 107 8.33 -9.35 -8.63
C ASN A 107 7.16 -8.71 -7.88
N ALA A 108 6.16 -9.49 -7.44
CA ALA A 108 5.04 -8.99 -6.66
C ALA A 108 5.50 -8.38 -5.33
N ILE A 109 6.41 -9.04 -4.62
CA ILE A 109 6.99 -8.51 -3.38
C ILE A 109 7.75 -7.20 -3.65
N ALA A 110 8.62 -7.18 -4.67
CA ALA A 110 9.38 -5.98 -5.02
C ALA A 110 8.44 -4.82 -5.42
N TYR A 111 7.41 -5.08 -6.23
CA TYR A 111 6.40 -4.09 -6.61
C TYR A 111 5.70 -3.50 -5.38
N ILE A 112 5.21 -4.35 -4.47
CA ILE A 112 4.50 -3.90 -3.26
C ILE A 112 5.39 -3.04 -2.38
N LEU A 113 6.63 -3.45 -2.15
CA LEU A 113 7.58 -2.69 -1.34
C LEU A 113 8.00 -1.36 -1.98
N ARG A 114 7.90 -1.23 -3.30
CA ARG A 114 8.19 0.00 -4.04
C ARG A 114 7.04 1.00 -4.07
N ASN A 115 5.81 0.60 -3.73
CA ASN A 115 4.64 1.50 -3.79
C ASN A 115 4.89 2.88 -3.15
N PRO A 116 5.50 2.99 -1.95
CA PRO A 116 5.81 4.29 -1.36
C PRO A 116 6.79 5.12 -2.21
N ILE A 117 7.80 4.49 -2.80
CA ILE A 117 8.80 5.17 -3.65
C ILE A 117 8.11 5.72 -4.91
N VAL A 118 7.29 4.88 -5.57
CA VAL A 118 6.51 5.27 -6.75
C VAL A 118 5.54 6.39 -6.43
N ALA A 119 4.92 6.35 -5.25
CA ALA A 119 4.09 7.43 -4.72
C ALA A 119 4.89 8.68 -4.29
N GLY A 120 6.22 8.69 -4.44
CA GLY A 120 7.13 9.81 -4.23
C GLY A 120 7.54 10.06 -2.80
N TYR A 121 7.36 9.11 -1.93
CA TYR A 121 8.01 9.15 -0.62
C TYR A 121 9.51 8.97 -0.81
N ARG A 122 10.30 9.86 -0.18
CA ARG A 122 11.77 9.77 -0.19
C ARG A 122 12.26 8.87 0.93
N LEU A 123 11.80 7.62 0.92
CA LEU A 123 12.06 6.62 1.94
C LEU A 123 12.46 5.31 1.28
N MET A 124 13.37 4.59 1.92
CA MET A 124 13.60 3.18 1.57
C MET A 124 12.42 2.33 2.06
N PRO A 125 12.14 1.16 1.44
CA PRO A 125 11.01 0.31 1.84
C PRO A 125 10.96 -0.05 3.33
N HIS A 126 12.11 -0.25 3.98
CA HIS A 126 12.20 -0.54 5.42
C HIS A 126 11.90 0.68 6.31
N GLN A 127 11.89 1.89 5.76
CA GLN A 127 11.56 3.12 6.49
C GLN A 127 10.06 3.47 6.41
N TYR A 128 9.31 2.76 5.55
CA TYR A 128 7.89 3.00 5.43
C TYR A 128 7.11 2.20 6.47
N GLU A 129 6.62 2.89 7.50
CA GLU A 129 6.00 2.29 8.68
C GLU A 129 4.73 1.45 8.38
N TRP A 130 4.05 1.71 7.26
CA TRP A 130 2.76 1.12 6.92
C TRP A 130 2.88 -0.05 5.92
N GLY A 131 3.96 -0.80 6.04
CA GLY A 131 4.26 -1.94 5.20
C GLY A 131 5.15 -2.95 5.90
N SER A 132 5.47 -4.02 5.16
CA SER A 132 6.29 -5.11 5.66
C SER A 132 7.79 -4.93 5.42
N GLY A 133 8.23 -3.81 4.83
CA GLY A 133 9.61 -3.64 4.38
C GLY A 133 10.67 -3.77 5.47
N ASP A 134 10.35 -3.41 6.71
CA ASP A 134 11.24 -3.52 7.87
C ASP A 134 11.27 -4.94 8.48
N ALA A 135 10.48 -5.88 7.98
CA ALA A 135 10.40 -7.21 8.58
C ALA A 135 11.49 -8.18 8.08
N TYR A 136 12.25 -7.83 7.04
CA TYR A 136 13.18 -8.75 6.38
C TYR A 136 14.62 -8.42 6.64
N PHE A 137 15.46 -9.49 6.69
CA PHE A 137 16.90 -9.42 6.81
C PHE A 137 17.37 -8.59 8.02
N ARG A 138 16.65 -8.75 9.13
CA ARG A 138 16.94 -8.08 10.40
C ARG A 138 18.01 -8.81 11.19
N ASN A 139 18.72 -8.09 12.03
CA ASN A 139 19.61 -8.69 13.02
C ASN A 139 18.85 -9.25 14.23
N ASP A 140 17.66 -8.74 14.52
CA ASP A 140 16.81 -9.17 15.63
C ASP A 140 15.35 -9.28 15.18
N TYR A 141 14.77 -10.43 15.46
CA TYR A 141 13.36 -10.75 15.17
C TYR A 141 12.53 -10.84 16.45
N THR A 142 13.02 -10.31 17.56
CA THR A 142 12.26 -10.26 18.81
C THR A 142 11.19 -9.17 18.70
N PRO A 143 9.88 -9.54 18.74
CA PRO A 143 8.83 -8.54 18.70
C PRO A 143 8.86 -7.68 19.98
N ALA A 144 9.18 -6.41 19.83
CA ALA A 144 9.22 -5.46 20.94
C ALA A 144 7.81 -5.02 21.37
N GLY A 145 7.69 -4.46 22.56
CA GLY A 145 6.48 -3.84 23.09
C GLY A 145 5.82 -4.60 24.24
N ARG A 146 4.63 -4.10 24.65
CA ARG A 146 3.83 -4.68 25.73
C ARG A 146 2.94 -5.80 25.18
N ARG A 147 2.86 -6.91 25.92
CA ARG A 147 1.99 -8.05 25.59
C ARG A 147 0.51 -7.69 25.72
N LEU A 148 -0.33 -8.30 24.87
CA LEU A 148 -1.78 -8.04 24.89
C LEU A 148 -2.45 -8.48 26.20
N ASP A 149 -1.96 -9.52 26.89
CA ASP A 149 -2.48 -9.97 28.19
C ASP A 149 -2.31 -8.93 29.31
N THR A 150 -1.50 -7.90 29.12
CA THR A 150 -1.33 -6.80 30.08
C THR A 150 -2.40 -5.72 29.97
N PHE A 151 -3.29 -5.80 28.99
CA PHE A 151 -4.38 -4.85 28.76
C PHE A 151 -5.72 -5.48 29.15
N SER A 152 -6.63 -4.66 29.65
CA SER A 152 -8.02 -5.10 29.88
C SER A 152 -8.73 -5.38 28.55
N SER A 153 -9.71 -6.29 28.56
CA SER A 153 -10.54 -6.59 27.38
C SER A 153 -11.20 -5.34 26.78
N ARG A 154 -11.54 -4.35 27.62
CA ARG A 154 -12.11 -3.08 27.19
C ARG A 154 -11.07 -2.23 26.41
N GLU A 155 -9.84 -2.16 26.90
CA GLU A 155 -8.75 -1.44 26.22
C GLU A 155 -8.38 -2.08 24.89
N LEU A 156 -8.26 -3.42 24.87
CA LEU A 156 -8.04 -4.15 23.63
C LEU A 156 -9.11 -3.82 22.60
N ALA A 157 -10.38 -3.94 22.95
CA ALA A 157 -11.48 -3.72 22.02
C ALA A 157 -11.66 -2.26 21.60
N SER A 158 -11.38 -1.28 22.47
CA SER A 158 -11.69 0.13 22.22
C SER A 158 -10.52 0.99 21.78
N LYS A 159 -9.28 0.60 22.11
CA LYS A 159 -8.08 1.41 21.84
C LYS A 159 -7.13 0.73 20.84
N ILE A 160 -6.91 -0.58 20.96
CA ILE A 160 -5.90 -1.31 20.18
C ILE A 160 -6.51 -1.95 18.95
N LEU A 161 -7.42 -2.90 19.14
CA LEU A 161 -8.00 -3.67 18.04
C LEU A 161 -9.12 -2.92 17.32
N MET A 162 -9.76 -1.96 18.02
CA MET A 162 -10.95 -1.24 17.54
C MET A 162 -12.01 -2.18 16.97
N SER A 163 -12.06 -3.40 17.53
CA SER A 163 -12.85 -4.55 17.11
C SER A 163 -13.08 -5.48 18.30
N LYS A 164 -14.09 -6.37 18.20
CA LYS A 164 -14.32 -7.47 19.13
C LYS A 164 -13.46 -8.71 18.82
N ALA A 165 -12.56 -8.64 17.87
CA ALA A 165 -11.66 -9.74 17.53
C ALA A 165 -10.71 -10.06 18.70
N LYS A 166 -10.28 -11.31 18.75
CA LYS A 166 -9.28 -11.77 19.70
C LYS A 166 -8.00 -12.11 18.95
N LEU A 167 -6.87 -11.77 19.55
CA LEU A 167 -5.54 -12.17 19.12
C LEU A 167 -4.86 -12.96 20.23
N PRO A 168 -3.78 -13.70 19.95
CA PRO A 168 -3.01 -14.38 20.98
C PRO A 168 -2.48 -13.41 22.04
N ASP A 169 -2.59 -13.79 23.29
CA ASP A 169 -2.19 -12.99 24.45
C ASP A 169 -0.71 -12.59 24.44
N TYR A 170 0.13 -13.39 23.78
CA TYR A 170 1.57 -13.14 23.64
C TYR A 170 1.93 -12.12 22.55
N TYR A 171 1.00 -11.69 21.69
CA TYR A 171 1.26 -10.61 20.73
C TYR A 171 1.61 -9.33 21.49
N THR A 172 2.47 -8.51 20.88
CA THR A 172 2.94 -7.28 21.50
C THR A 172 2.50 -6.06 20.68
N VAL A 173 2.30 -4.95 21.39
CA VAL A 173 2.05 -3.62 20.81
C VAL A 173 3.13 -2.65 21.25
N ASP A 174 3.50 -1.76 20.37
CA ASP A 174 4.43 -0.67 20.65
C ASP A 174 3.76 0.45 21.49
N ASP A 175 4.51 1.50 21.77
CA ASP A 175 4.04 2.70 22.48
C ASP A 175 2.92 3.47 21.72
N LYS A 176 2.79 3.24 20.42
CA LYS A 176 1.77 3.82 19.56
C LYS A 176 0.52 2.94 19.41
N LEU A 177 0.47 1.82 20.12
CA LEU A 177 -0.59 0.81 20.09
C LEU A 177 -0.69 0.04 18.75
N MET A 178 0.41 -0.06 18.01
CA MET A 178 0.52 -0.87 16.82
C MET A 178 1.04 -2.27 17.16
N ILE A 179 0.34 -3.30 16.71
CA ILE A 179 0.76 -4.69 16.87
C ILE A 179 2.04 -4.91 16.06
N SER A 180 3.05 -5.54 16.68
CA SER A 180 4.30 -5.82 15.99
C SER A 180 4.07 -6.68 14.75
N PRO A 181 4.49 -6.22 13.56
CA PRO A 181 4.37 -6.98 12.32
C PRO A 181 5.09 -8.33 12.34
N LEU A 182 6.11 -8.48 13.16
CA LEU A 182 6.87 -9.73 13.30
C LEU A 182 6.01 -10.92 13.80
N TRP A 183 4.83 -10.66 14.38
CA TRP A 183 3.92 -11.73 14.80
C TRP A 183 3.14 -12.37 13.65
N TYR A 184 2.92 -11.65 12.54
CA TYR A 184 2.05 -12.12 11.47
C TYR A 184 2.70 -12.13 10.07
N ILE A 185 3.93 -11.62 9.92
CA ILE A 185 4.69 -11.69 8.68
C ILE A 185 5.50 -12.98 8.65
N ASP A 186 5.37 -13.76 7.58
CA ASP A 186 6.23 -14.90 7.27
C ASP A 186 7.52 -14.42 6.59
N TYR A 187 8.35 -13.70 7.35
CA TYR A 187 9.63 -13.15 6.86
C TYR A 187 10.59 -14.25 6.43
N LYS A 188 10.56 -15.42 7.07
CA LYS A 188 11.44 -16.56 6.75
C LYS A 188 11.24 -17.03 5.31
N THR A 189 9.98 -17.20 4.88
CA THR A 189 9.68 -17.57 3.48
C THR A 189 10.20 -16.52 2.50
N VAL A 190 10.13 -15.23 2.83
CA VAL A 190 10.64 -14.15 1.96
C VAL A 190 12.17 -14.17 1.92
N GLU A 191 12.83 -14.35 3.04
CA GLU A 191 14.30 -14.43 3.11
C GLU A 191 14.83 -15.66 2.38
N GLU A 192 14.20 -16.82 2.53
CA GLU A 192 14.50 -18.04 1.76
C GLU A 192 14.29 -17.82 0.25
N LEU A 193 13.24 -17.10 -0.14
CA LEU A 193 12.95 -16.77 -1.54
C LEU A 193 14.08 -15.97 -2.18
N PHE A 194 14.54 -14.92 -1.51
CA PHE A 194 15.57 -14.04 -2.03
C PHE A 194 17.01 -14.55 -1.72
N GLY A 195 17.19 -15.30 -0.66
CA GLY A 195 18.47 -15.86 -0.20
C GLY A 195 19.45 -14.81 0.37
N HIS A 196 19.48 -13.61 -0.20
CA HIS A 196 20.35 -12.51 0.24
C HIS A 196 19.68 -11.14 0.04
N PRO A 197 19.88 -10.17 0.97
CA PRO A 197 19.25 -8.85 0.87
C PRO A 197 19.61 -8.10 -0.43
N SER A 198 20.80 -8.29 -1.01
CA SER A 198 21.21 -7.64 -2.25
C SER A 198 20.32 -8.02 -3.45
N ARG A 199 19.77 -9.24 -3.47
CA ARG A 199 18.84 -9.66 -4.53
C ARG A 199 17.51 -8.89 -4.44
N LEU A 200 16.96 -8.74 -3.24
CA LEU A 200 15.79 -7.91 -3.02
C LEU A 200 16.07 -6.46 -3.39
N LEU A 201 17.18 -5.88 -2.94
CA LEU A 201 17.59 -4.52 -3.26
C LEU A 201 17.79 -4.30 -4.76
N GLY A 202 18.35 -5.28 -5.48
CA GLY A 202 18.48 -5.24 -6.93
C GLY A 202 17.14 -5.09 -7.65
N LEU A 203 16.12 -5.85 -7.23
CA LEU A 203 14.76 -5.72 -7.77
C LEU A 203 14.10 -4.41 -7.37
N LEU A 204 14.32 -3.94 -6.14
CA LEU A 204 13.80 -2.65 -5.68
C LEU A 204 14.41 -1.46 -6.43
N SER A 205 15.63 -1.58 -6.93
CA SER A 205 16.32 -0.54 -7.70
C SER A 205 15.95 -0.53 -9.18
N ALA A 206 15.34 -1.59 -9.70
CA ALA A 206 14.95 -1.68 -11.09
C ALA A 206 13.77 -0.75 -11.39
N LYS A 207 13.93 0.17 -12.36
CA LYS A 207 12.85 1.05 -12.83
C LYS A 207 11.95 0.31 -13.84
N ARG A 208 11.13 -0.61 -13.35
CA ARG A 208 10.27 -1.47 -14.18
C ARG A 208 8.80 -1.41 -13.79
N GLU A 209 8.32 -0.27 -13.27
CA GLU A 209 6.95 -0.15 -12.77
C GLU A 209 5.90 -0.55 -13.81
N ALA A 210 6.01 -0.02 -15.03
CA ALA A 210 5.07 -0.31 -16.11
C ALA A 210 5.11 -1.80 -16.51
N GLU A 211 6.31 -2.42 -16.55
CA GLU A 211 6.45 -3.86 -16.82
C GLU A 211 5.81 -4.68 -15.70
N PHE A 212 6.00 -4.29 -14.44
CA PHE A 212 5.39 -4.94 -13.30
C PHE A 212 3.86 -4.80 -13.28
N GLU A 213 3.34 -3.63 -13.59
CA GLU A 213 1.89 -3.38 -13.66
C GLU A 213 1.23 -4.26 -14.72
N VAL A 214 1.81 -4.32 -15.92
CA VAL A 214 1.35 -5.21 -16.98
C VAL A 214 1.47 -6.68 -16.57
N PHE A 215 2.61 -7.08 -16.03
CA PHE A 215 2.86 -8.45 -15.61
C PHE A 215 1.91 -8.91 -14.48
N LEU A 216 1.65 -8.03 -13.51
CA LEU A 216 0.74 -8.31 -12.41
C LEU A 216 -0.73 -8.21 -12.82
N GLY A 217 -1.02 -7.72 -14.03
CA GLY A 217 -2.38 -7.48 -14.50
C GLY A 217 -3.10 -6.37 -13.72
N ILE A 218 -2.33 -5.42 -13.17
CA ILE A 218 -2.81 -4.24 -12.43
C ILE A 218 -2.87 -3.03 -13.40
N ALA A 219 -2.64 -3.27 -14.69
CA ALA A 219 -2.51 -2.24 -15.73
C ALA A 219 -3.78 -1.39 -15.98
N ASP A 220 -4.86 -1.67 -15.29
CA ASP A 220 -6.06 -0.83 -15.29
C ASP A 220 -6.07 0.16 -14.12
N ARG A 221 -4.99 0.92 -13.96
CA ARG A 221 -5.13 2.18 -13.23
C ARG A 221 -5.97 3.09 -14.10
N TYR A 222 -7.12 3.49 -13.60
CA TYR A 222 -7.92 4.52 -14.24
C TYR A 222 -7.00 5.68 -14.65
N THR A 223 -6.94 5.93 -15.94
CA THR A 223 -6.28 7.12 -16.49
C THR A 223 -7.39 8.12 -16.71
N PRO A 224 -7.41 9.26 -15.98
CA PRO A 224 -8.47 10.24 -16.11
C PRO A 224 -8.58 10.69 -17.57
N ASP A 225 -9.78 11.01 -18.00
CA ASP A 225 -9.91 11.68 -19.28
C ASP A 225 -9.28 13.10 -19.25
N MET A 226 -9.18 13.76 -20.41
CA MET A 226 -8.50 15.05 -20.47
C MET A 226 -9.21 16.16 -19.70
N GLU A 227 -10.54 16.10 -19.56
CA GLU A 227 -11.32 17.11 -18.85
C GLU A 227 -11.19 16.94 -17.33
N GLU A 228 -11.28 15.71 -16.86
CA GLU A 228 -11.05 15.35 -15.44
C GLU A 228 -9.61 15.70 -15.02
N LEU A 229 -8.62 15.37 -15.85
CA LEU A 229 -7.23 15.70 -15.59
C LEU A 229 -7.01 17.21 -15.51
N LYS A 230 -7.58 18.00 -16.42
CA LYS A 230 -7.48 19.47 -16.39
C LYS A 230 -8.13 20.06 -15.14
N ALA A 231 -9.28 19.53 -14.71
CA ALA A 231 -9.95 19.97 -13.49
C ALA A 231 -9.08 19.70 -12.24
N SER A 232 -8.52 18.49 -12.13
CA SER A 232 -7.63 18.10 -11.03
C SER A 232 -6.32 18.89 -11.03
N VAL A 233 -5.75 19.17 -12.19
CA VAL A 233 -4.55 20.01 -12.34
C VAL A 233 -4.82 21.44 -11.90
N LYS A 234 -6.00 22.01 -12.22
CA LYS A 234 -6.37 23.37 -11.78
C LYS A 234 -6.41 23.50 -10.26
N GLU A 235 -6.96 22.50 -9.58
CA GLU A 235 -6.94 22.45 -8.11
C GLU A 235 -5.50 22.33 -7.58
N LEU A 236 -4.69 21.46 -8.18
CA LEU A 236 -3.29 21.26 -7.82
C LEU A 236 -2.45 22.54 -7.99
N LEU A 237 -2.68 23.31 -9.08
CA LEU A 237 -1.99 24.58 -9.32
C LEU A 237 -2.24 25.57 -8.19
N THR A 238 -3.46 25.65 -7.70
CA THR A 238 -3.83 26.55 -6.60
C THR A 238 -3.25 26.10 -5.28
N VAL A 239 -3.34 24.81 -4.96
CA VAL A 239 -2.92 24.24 -3.65
C VAL A 239 -1.40 24.15 -3.54
N GLU A 240 -0.71 23.64 -4.57
CA GLU A 240 0.73 23.32 -4.50
C GLU A 240 1.64 24.46 -4.96
N PHE A 241 1.14 25.32 -5.85
CA PHE A 241 1.96 26.36 -6.47
C PHE A 241 1.44 27.79 -6.26
N GLY A 242 0.23 27.96 -5.71
CA GLY A 242 -0.38 29.27 -5.49
C GLY A 242 -0.67 30.06 -6.76
N VAL A 243 -0.82 29.37 -7.91
CA VAL A 243 -1.08 29.97 -9.22
C VAL A 243 -2.37 29.46 -9.84
N LEU A 244 -2.94 30.22 -10.76
CA LEU A 244 -4.20 29.87 -11.43
C LEU A 244 -4.01 29.22 -12.82
N ALA A 245 -2.81 29.31 -13.39
CA ALA A 245 -2.54 28.81 -14.73
C ALA A 245 -1.11 28.24 -14.86
N ILE A 246 -0.97 27.21 -15.70
CA ILE A 246 0.32 26.54 -15.97
C ILE A 246 1.34 27.48 -16.61
N SER A 247 0.88 28.53 -17.35
CA SER A 247 1.74 29.54 -17.94
C SER A 247 2.52 30.38 -16.92
N GLN A 248 2.05 30.39 -15.66
CA GLN A 248 2.69 31.10 -14.55
C GLN A 248 3.82 30.29 -13.90
N LEU A 249 3.92 29.00 -14.22
CA LEU A 249 4.95 28.12 -13.69
C LEU A 249 6.27 28.28 -14.45
N ASN A 250 7.38 28.33 -13.70
CA ASN A 250 8.72 28.19 -14.26
C ASN A 250 9.00 26.73 -14.67
N LEU A 251 10.16 26.46 -15.28
CA LEU A 251 10.49 25.11 -15.77
C LEU A 251 10.57 24.08 -14.65
N GLU A 252 11.19 24.42 -13.53
CA GLU A 252 11.33 23.52 -12.37
C GLU A 252 9.97 23.16 -11.77
N GLN A 253 9.09 24.13 -11.63
CA GLN A 253 7.72 23.93 -11.19
C GLN A 253 6.91 23.07 -12.17
N LYS A 254 7.10 23.25 -13.48
CA LYS A 254 6.49 22.36 -14.51
C LYS A 254 7.00 20.93 -14.41
N ILE A 255 8.29 20.73 -14.16
CA ILE A 255 8.86 19.39 -13.92
C ILE A 255 8.22 18.74 -12.69
N ARG A 256 8.10 19.51 -11.59
CA ARG A 256 7.40 19.03 -10.37
C ARG A 256 5.92 18.71 -10.67
N LEU A 257 5.25 19.56 -11.45
CA LEU A 257 3.86 19.31 -11.88
C LEU A 257 3.74 18.01 -12.69
N CYS A 258 4.66 17.73 -13.64
CA CYS A 258 4.66 16.47 -14.39
C CYS A 258 4.70 15.25 -13.46
N SER A 259 5.60 15.28 -12.47
CA SER A 259 5.72 14.21 -11.48
C SER A 259 4.45 14.05 -10.64
N LEU A 260 3.81 15.15 -10.24
CA LEU A 260 2.56 15.15 -9.51
C LEU A 260 1.38 14.62 -10.35
N MET A 261 1.30 15.03 -11.63
CA MET A 261 0.26 14.54 -12.55
C MET A 261 0.37 13.03 -12.78
N HIS A 262 1.58 12.55 -13.02
CA HIS A 262 1.81 11.10 -13.19
C HIS A 262 1.46 10.33 -11.92
N ARG A 263 1.88 10.85 -10.78
CA ARG A 263 1.82 10.20 -9.48
C ARG A 263 0.42 10.20 -8.85
N ASN A 264 -0.25 11.36 -8.88
CA ASN A 264 -1.52 11.56 -8.18
C ASN A 264 -2.72 11.18 -9.05
N PHE A 265 -2.58 11.31 -10.38
CA PHE A 265 -3.68 11.13 -11.33
C PHE A 265 -3.41 10.03 -12.36
N ASN A 266 -2.28 9.32 -12.27
CA ASN A 266 -1.88 8.32 -13.27
C ASN A 266 -1.96 8.84 -14.72
N ALA A 267 -1.67 10.13 -14.91
CA ALA A 267 -1.72 10.75 -16.22
C ALA A 267 -0.65 10.14 -17.12
N SER A 268 -1.03 9.77 -18.33
CA SER A 268 -0.10 9.24 -19.33
C SER A 268 0.89 10.32 -19.79
N ARG A 269 2.07 9.92 -20.23
CA ARG A 269 3.09 10.84 -20.78
C ARG A 269 2.52 11.76 -21.85
N LYS A 270 1.64 11.24 -22.70
CA LYS A 270 0.96 12.02 -23.75
C LYS A 270 0.04 13.11 -23.16
N GLN A 271 -0.74 12.77 -22.15
CA GLN A 271 -1.61 13.73 -21.46
C GLN A 271 -0.80 14.81 -20.75
N ILE A 272 0.29 14.40 -20.06
CA ILE A 272 1.19 15.34 -19.38
C ILE A 272 1.83 16.29 -20.38
N SER A 273 2.29 15.81 -21.55
CA SER A 273 2.82 16.64 -22.63
C SER A 273 1.80 17.68 -23.11
N ILE A 274 0.57 17.26 -23.35
CA ILE A 274 -0.51 18.15 -23.79
C ILE A 274 -0.80 19.23 -22.75
N VAL A 275 -0.91 18.85 -21.47
CA VAL A 275 -1.27 19.78 -20.38
C VAL A 275 -0.13 20.75 -20.09
N THR A 276 1.09 20.26 -19.93
CA THR A 276 2.26 21.10 -19.53
C THR A 276 2.94 21.82 -20.68
N ARG A 277 2.64 21.40 -21.92
CA ARG A 277 3.29 21.84 -23.17
C ARG A 277 4.80 21.56 -23.20
N LEU A 278 5.26 20.58 -22.43
CA LEU A 278 6.63 20.08 -22.53
C LEU A 278 6.72 18.99 -23.62
N ASN A 279 7.88 18.92 -24.28
CA ASN A 279 8.11 17.90 -25.29
C ASN A 279 8.26 16.50 -24.66
N MET A 280 8.02 15.47 -25.46
CA MET A 280 8.06 14.06 -24.99
C MET A 280 9.45 13.63 -24.49
N GLU A 281 10.53 14.20 -25.09
CA GLU A 281 11.89 13.88 -24.66
C GLU A 281 12.15 14.35 -23.22
N THR A 282 11.70 15.57 -22.90
CA THR A 282 11.78 16.11 -21.54
C THR A 282 10.94 15.27 -20.57
N ILE A 283 9.73 14.90 -20.95
CA ILE A 283 8.85 14.10 -20.09
C ILE A 283 9.44 12.71 -19.84
N ASN A 284 10.00 12.05 -20.86
CA ASN A 284 10.65 10.75 -20.69
C ASN A 284 11.89 10.76 -19.78
N LYS A 285 12.50 11.94 -19.58
CA LYS A 285 13.61 12.10 -18.60
C LYS A 285 13.11 12.35 -17.18
N ILE A 286 11.84 12.78 -17.01
CA ILE A 286 11.24 13.13 -15.71
C ILE A 286 10.48 11.94 -15.12
N ILE A 287 9.79 11.20 -16.01
CA ILE A 287 8.89 10.10 -15.69
C ILE A 287 9.43 8.86 -16.47
#